data_e13cd81ee04682e84a2911f1df206fbf
#
_entry.id   e13cd81ee04682e84a2911f1df206fbf
#
_cell.length_a   1.000
_cell.length_b   1.000
_cell.length_c   1.000
_cell.angle_alpha   90.00
_cell.angle_beta   90.00
_cell.angle_gamma   90.00
#
_symmetry.space_group_name_H-M   'P 1'
#
loop_
_entity.id
_entity.type
_entity.pdbx_description
1 polymer ?
#
loop_
_entity_poly.entity_id
_entity_poly.type
_entity_poly.pdbx_seq_one_letter_code
_entity_poly.pdbx_strand_id
1 'polypeptide(L)'
;MSLFHEMTKKPWLVDPVGAEGVQEVGAFFLPHGKVGLRVFLVVVTVIFTLMTIAYADRMLFANWLPMPEPWVLWLNTALLIVSGIAMQVARNGAQQDNISGVRDGLVWAGVLTVAFLTGQLYVWQQMVDLGYYANTNTANAFFYLLTAIHGLHMAGGLVAWWRSFSRMWRGASVTDIRLSVELCTTYWHYLLLIWL
;
A
#
# COMPACT_ATOMS: atom_id res chain seq x y z
N MET A 1 -18.74 -28.07 48.86
CA MET A 1 -18.31 -27.37 47.62
C MET A 1 -18.84 -25.94 47.70
N SER A 2 -17.94 -24.97 47.78
CA SER A 2 -18.24 -23.60 48.20
C SER A 2 -18.85 -22.82 47.02
N LEU A 3 -20.00 -22.19 47.22
CA LEU A 3 -20.69 -21.25 46.31
C LEU A 3 -19.74 -20.14 45.81
N PHE A 4 -18.73 -19.80 46.58
CA PHE A 4 -17.69 -18.83 46.24
C PHE A 4 -16.84 -19.26 45.02
N HIS A 5 -16.67 -20.55 44.79
CA HIS A 5 -15.85 -21.06 43.68
C HIS A 5 -16.59 -20.96 42.33
N GLU A 6 -17.92 -21.03 42.32
CA GLU A 6 -18.71 -20.85 41.11
C GLU A 6 -18.86 -19.38 40.71
N MET A 7 -18.89 -18.46 41.68
CA MET A 7 -19.00 -17.03 41.41
C MET A 7 -17.68 -16.39 40.89
N THR A 8 -16.55 -17.07 41.08
CA THR A 8 -15.22 -16.64 40.59
C THR A 8 -14.82 -17.25 39.25
N LYS A 9 -15.61 -18.20 38.70
CA LYS A 9 -15.36 -18.70 37.33
C LYS A 9 -15.60 -17.58 36.33
N LYS A 10 -14.53 -17.16 35.67
CA LYS A 10 -14.60 -16.20 34.58
C LYS A 10 -15.12 -16.90 33.32
N PRO A 11 -16.36 -16.68 32.87
CA PRO A 11 -16.94 -17.45 31.75
C PRO A 11 -16.27 -17.20 30.40
N TRP A 12 -15.32 -16.24 30.33
CA TRP A 12 -14.52 -15.96 29.14
C TRP A 12 -13.14 -16.62 29.13
N LEU A 13 -12.75 -17.36 30.18
CA LEU A 13 -11.57 -18.22 30.19
C LEU A 13 -12.03 -19.61 29.79
N VAL A 14 -11.69 -20.03 28.58
CA VAL A 14 -11.93 -21.40 28.09
C VAL A 14 -10.99 -22.33 28.88
N ASP A 15 -11.54 -23.28 29.66
CA ASP A 15 -10.77 -24.29 30.33
C ASP A 15 -10.03 -25.16 29.29
N PRO A 16 -8.72 -25.36 29.40
CA PRO A 16 -7.94 -26.12 28.41
C PRO A 16 -8.29 -27.63 28.37
N VAL A 17 -9.13 -28.13 29.27
CA VAL A 17 -9.51 -29.54 29.36
C VAL A 17 -10.75 -29.90 28.51
N GLY A 18 -11.44 -28.89 27.92
CA GLY A 18 -12.63 -29.10 27.08
C GLY A 18 -12.43 -28.89 25.58
N ALA A 19 -11.18 -28.71 25.13
CA ALA A 19 -10.90 -28.29 23.74
C ALA A 19 -10.95 -29.42 22.69
N GLU A 20 -11.18 -30.68 23.08
CA GLU A 20 -11.20 -31.80 22.13
C GLU A 20 -12.53 -32.00 21.40
N GLY A 21 -13.51 -31.13 21.57
CA GLY A 21 -14.84 -31.30 20.97
C GLY A 21 -15.46 -30.12 20.26
N VAL A 22 -14.80 -28.95 20.27
CA VAL A 22 -15.24 -27.82 19.47
C VAL A 22 -14.68 -27.99 18.06
N GLN A 23 -15.42 -28.72 17.19
CA GLN A 23 -15.28 -28.52 15.75
C GLN A 23 -15.34 -27.01 15.53
N GLU A 24 -14.23 -26.42 15.09
CA GLU A 24 -14.19 -25.04 14.61
C GLU A 24 -15.26 -24.91 13.52
N VAL A 25 -16.45 -24.45 13.93
CA VAL A 25 -17.44 -23.92 12.99
C VAL A 25 -16.70 -22.86 12.23
N GLY A 26 -16.43 -23.11 10.93
CA GLY A 26 -15.53 -22.37 10.06
C GLY A 26 -15.66 -20.87 10.20
N ALA A 27 -15.07 -20.33 11.25
CA ALA A 27 -14.80 -18.93 11.34
C ALA A 27 -13.74 -18.64 10.26
N PHE A 28 -14.11 -17.89 9.28
CA PHE A 28 -13.25 -17.36 8.22
C PHE A 28 -12.20 -16.43 8.87
N PHE A 29 -11.24 -17.01 9.60
CA PHE A 29 -10.14 -16.27 10.21
C PHE A 29 -9.20 -15.80 9.11
N LEU A 30 -9.58 -14.67 8.49
CA LEU A 30 -8.63 -13.97 7.65
C LEU A 30 -7.43 -13.57 8.52
N PRO A 31 -6.19 -13.83 8.08
CA PRO A 31 -5.00 -13.41 8.82
C PRO A 31 -5.14 -11.92 9.19
N HIS A 32 -4.87 -11.58 10.45
CA HIS A 32 -5.03 -10.20 10.96
C HIS A 32 -4.40 -9.15 10.04
N GLY A 33 -3.27 -9.48 9.37
CA GLY A 33 -2.63 -8.61 8.39
C GLY A 33 -3.52 -8.31 7.17
N LYS A 34 -4.31 -9.27 6.69
CA LYS A 34 -5.23 -9.03 5.54
C LYS A 34 -6.39 -8.12 5.94
N VAL A 35 -6.93 -8.29 7.14
CA VAL A 35 -7.99 -7.41 7.66
C VAL A 35 -7.46 -6.00 7.87
N GLY A 36 -6.31 -5.86 8.54
CA GLY A 36 -5.68 -4.55 8.78
C GLY A 36 -5.40 -3.80 7.48
N LEU A 37 -4.83 -4.48 6.47
CA LEU A 37 -4.60 -3.87 5.17
C LEU A 37 -5.91 -3.41 4.51
N ARG A 38 -6.97 -4.23 4.51
CA ARG A 38 -8.25 -3.85 3.91
C ARG A 38 -8.85 -2.60 4.55
N VAL A 39 -8.87 -2.54 5.88
CA VAL A 39 -9.35 -1.37 6.61
C VAL A 39 -8.53 -0.13 6.26
N PHE A 40 -7.20 -0.26 6.21
CA PHE A 40 -6.31 0.82 5.82
C PHE A 40 -6.60 1.30 4.38
N LEU A 41 -6.77 0.39 3.41
CA LEU A 41 -7.08 0.73 2.03
C LEU A 41 -8.43 1.46 1.91
N VAL A 42 -9.44 1.08 2.69
CA VAL A 42 -10.74 1.78 2.73
C VAL A 42 -10.55 3.22 3.19
N VAL A 43 -9.79 3.45 4.26
CA VAL A 43 -9.51 4.81 4.77
C VAL A 43 -8.78 5.65 3.72
N VAL A 44 -7.76 5.08 3.07
CA VAL A 44 -7.02 5.76 2.00
C VAL A 44 -7.94 6.08 0.81
N THR A 45 -8.81 5.14 0.42
CA THR A 45 -9.81 5.36 -0.64
C THR A 45 -10.70 6.57 -0.32
N VAL A 46 -11.22 6.66 0.90
CA VAL A 46 -12.07 7.78 1.33
C VAL A 46 -11.32 9.11 1.21
N ILE A 47 -10.08 9.16 1.69
CA ILE A 47 -9.25 10.39 1.63
C ILE A 47 -9.04 10.83 0.18
N PHE A 48 -8.59 9.93 -0.71
CA PHE A 48 -8.35 10.28 -2.11
C PHE A 48 -9.63 10.63 -2.85
N THR A 49 -10.73 9.93 -2.59
CA THR A 49 -12.04 10.24 -3.18
C THR A 49 -12.51 11.65 -2.78
N LEU A 50 -12.43 12.00 -1.51
CA LEU A 50 -12.79 13.35 -1.04
C LEU A 50 -11.90 14.44 -1.67
N MET A 51 -10.60 14.18 -1.81
CA MET A 51 -9.68 15.10 -2.48
C MET A 51 -10.00 15.25 -3.97
N THR A 52 -10.32 14.15 -4.67
CA THR A 52 -10.71 14.18 -6.09
C THR A 52 -12.02 14.95 -6.29
N ILE A 53 -13.00 14.76 -5.40
CA ILE A 53 -14.25 15.53 -5.44
C ILE A 53 -13.96 17.03 -5.21
N ALA A 54 -13.14 17.37 -4.22
CA ALA A 54 -12.76 18.75 -3.96
C ALA A 54 -11.99 19.37 -5.13
N TYR A 55 -11.13 18.62 -5.80
CA TYR A 55 -10.45 19.03 -7.02
C TYR A 55 -11.43 19.31 -8.15
N ALA A 56 -12.37 18.38 -8.39
CA ALA A 56 -13.39 18.54 -9.43
C ALA A 56 -14.32 19.74 -9.18
N ASP A 57 -14.71 19.98 -7.91
CA ASP A 57 -15.48 21.15 -7.53
C ASP A 57 -14.72 22.46 -7.86
N ARG A 58 -13.43 22.50 -7.59
CA ARG A 58 -12.61 23.68 -7.88
C ARG A 58 -12.42 23.97 -9.37
N MET A 59 -12.51 22.97 -10.24
CA MET A 59 -12.49 23.17 -11.70
C MET A 59 -13.67 24.02 -12.22
N LEU A 60 -14.77 24.10 -11.47
CA LEU A 60 -15.95 24.87 -11.87
C LEU A 60 -15.81 26.37 -11.64
N PHE A 61 -14.78 26.85 -10.94
CA PHE A 61 -14.58 28.25 -10.65
C PHE A 61 -13.83 28.99 -11.78
N ALA A 62 -14.22 30.23 -12.05
CA ALA A 62 -13.69 31.03 -13.15
C ALA A 62 -12.17 31.37 -13.04
N ASN A 63 -11.57 31.20 -11.88
CA ASN A 63 -10.13 31.43 -11.64
C ASN A 63 -9.29 30.15 -11.81
N TRP A 64 -9.87 29.07 -12.36
CA TRP A 64 -9.14 27.86 -12.67
C TRP A 64 -8.22 28.04 -13.87
N LEU A 65 -6.93 27.83 -13.68
CA LEU A 65 -5.93 27.81 -14.76
C LEU A 65 -5.36 26.38 -14.85
N PRO A 66 -5.55 25.68 -15.98
CA PRO A 66 -5.01 24.35 -16.16
C PRO A 66 -3.47 24.39 -16.11
N MET A 67 -2.91 23.37 -15.48
CA MET A 67 -1.46 23.18 -15.38
C MET A 67 -0.97 22.40 -16.59
N PRO A 68 0.22 22.71 -17.16
CA PRO A 68 0.83 21.88 -18.19
C PRO A 68 1.19 20.50 -17.64
N GLU A 69 0.97 19.47 -18.42
CA GLU A 69 1.31 18.09 -18.06
C GLU A 69 2.71 17.74 -18.58
N PRO A 70 3.74 17.68 -17.70
CA PRO A 70 5.07 17.26 -18.11
C PRO A 70 5.05 15.80 -18.60
N TRP A 71 5.70 15.54 -19.75
CA TRP A 71 5.81 14.18 -20.30
C TRP A 71 6.42 13.16 -19.33
N VAL A 72 7.22 13.65 -18.36
CA VAL A 72 7.84 12.82 -17.31
C VAL A 72 6.80 12.11 -16.44
N LEU A 73 5.58 12.65 -16.29
CA LEU A 73 4.49 11.98 -15.57
C LEU A 73 4.08 10.67 -16.25
N TRP A 74 4.09 10.62 -17.59
CA TRP A 74 3.83 9.40 -18.35
C TRP A 74 4.92 8.35 -18.14
N LEU A 75 6.19 8.78 -18.08
CA LEU A 75 7.31 7.91 -17.75
C LEU A 75 7.17 7.36 -16.32
N ASN A 76 6.82 8.20 -15.36
CA ASN A 76 6.56 7.80 -13.98
C ASN A 76 5.42 6.77 -13.90
N THR A 77 4.35 6.98 -14.65
CA THR A 77 3.24 6.02 -14.73
C THR A 77 3.72 4.67 -15.28
N ALA A 78 4.53 4.67 -16.34
CA ALA A 78 5.10 3.44 -16.89
C ALA A 78 6.00 2.72 -15.87
N LEU A 79 6.85 3.44 -15.14
CA LEU A 79 7.69 2.88 -14.07
C LEU A 79 6.84 2.22 -12.98
N LEU A 80 5.74 2.84 -12.59
CA LEU A 80 4.84 2.30 -11.57
C LEU A 80 4.09 1.06 -12.05
N ILE A 81 3.66 1.02 -13.32
CA ILE A 81 3.05 -0.17 -13.94
C ILE A 81 4.04 -1.34 -13.93
N VAL A 82 5.28 -1.11 -14.39
CA VAL A 82 6.31 -2.17 -14.43
C VAL A 82 6.68 -2.62 -13.01
N SER A 83 6.72 -1.71 -12.04
CA SER A 83 6.90 -2.05 -10.62
C SER A 83 5.78 -2.96 -10.10
N GLY A 84 4.53 -2.68 -10.46
CA GLY A 84 3.37 -3.53 -10.14
C GLY A 84 3.49 -4.93 -10.75
N ILE A 85 3.93 -5.04 -12.00
CA ILE A 85 4.19 -6.33 -12.67
C ILE A 85 5.31 -7.08 -11.93
N ALA A 86 6.40 -6.41 -11.55
CA ALA A 86 7.49 -7.01 -10.80
C ALA A 86 7.01 -7.57 -9.45
N MET A 87 6.13 -6.83 -8.74
CA MET A 87 5.50 -7.34 -7.50
C MET A 87 4.62 -8.57 -7.77
N GLN A 88 3.92 -8.61 -8.90
CA GLN A 88 3.12 -9.79 -9.28
C GLN A 88 4.02 -11.01 -9.56
N VAL A 89 5.18 -10.80 -10.18
CA VAL A 89 6.18 -11.87 -10.37
C VAL A 89 6.68 -12.40 -9.02
N ALA A 90 6.98 -11.49 -8.07
CA ALA A 90 7.36 -11.89 -6.71
C ALA A 90 6.28 -12.72 -6.02
N ARG A 91 5.00 -12.31 -6.14
CA ARG A 91 3.86 -13.06 -5.60
C ARG A 91 3.72 -14.44 -6.21
N ASN A 92 3.81 -14.55 -7.53
CA ASN A 92 3.73 -15.83 -8.23
C ASN A 92 4.90 -16.74 -7.83
N GLY A 93 6.12 -16.20 -7.70
CA GLY A 93 7.26 -16.93 -7.18
C GLY A 93 7.04 -17.44 -5.76
N ALA A 94 6.44 -16.61 -4.88
CA ALA A 94 6.10 -17.04 -3.51
C ALA A 94 5.00 -18.12 -3.45
N GLN A 95 4.12 -18.18 -4.43
CA GLN A 95 3.11 -19.24 -4.53
C GLN A 95 3.68 -20.57 -5.04
N GLN A 96 4.74 -20.52 -5.82
CA GLN A 96 5.43 -21.67 -6.43
C GLN A 96 6.67 -22.13 -5.64
N ASP A 97 6.89 -21.57 -4.43
CA ASP A 97 8.09 -21.78 -3.60
C ASP A 97 9.41 -21.50 -4.35
N ASN A 98 9.37 -20.63 -5.36
CA ASN A 98 10.51 -20.21 -6.16
C ASN A 98 11.17 -18.96 -5.56
N ILE A 99 12.23 -19.16 -4.75
CA ILE A 99 12.94 -18.08 -4.06
C ILE A 99 13.61 -17.09 -5.05
N SER A 100 14.07 -17.54 -6.20
CA SER A 100 14.69 -16.66 -7.22
C SER A 100 13.67 -15.71 -7.82
N GLY A 101 12.47 -16.19 -8.17
CA GLY A 101 11.38 -15.35 -8.65
C GLY A 101 10.91 -14.33 -7.63
N VAL A 102 10.87 -14.70 -6.34
CA VAL A 102 10.55 -13.77 -5.24
C VAL A 102 11.61 -12.68 -5.15
N ARG A 103 12.89 -13.07 -5.16
CA ARG A 103 14.01 -12.13 -5.04
C ARG A 103 14.03 -11.13 -6.18
N ASP A 104 14.00 -11.62 -7.40
CA ASP A 104 14.10 -10.76 -8.59
C ASP A 104 12.90 -9.82 -8.69
N GLY A 105 11.68 -10.32 -8.41
CA GLY A 105 10.49 -9.49 -8.39
C GLY A 105 10.53 -8.41 -7.31
N LEU A 106 10.97 -8.72 -6.08
CA LEU A 106 11.12 -7.72 -5.03
C LEU A 106 12.20 -6.68 -5.35
N VAL A 107 13.36 -7.10 -5.88
CA VAL A 107 14.44 -6.17 -6.25
C VAL A 107 13.96 -5.18 -7.30
N TRP A 108 13.38 -5.67 -8.39
CA TRP A 108 12.89 -4.79 -9.46
C TRP A 108 11.75 -3.89 -9.02
N ALA A 109 10.81 -4.41 -8.23
CA ALA A 109 9.74 -3.58 -7.68
C ALA A 109 10.29 -2.44 -6.82
N GLY A 110 11.26 -2.71 -5.95
CA GLY A 110 11.89 -1.68 -5.12
C GLY A 110 12.64 -0.63 -5.93
N VAL A 111 13.50 -1.07 -6.87
CA VAL A 111 14.28 -0.17 -7.74
C VAL A 111 13.38 0.75 -8.55
N LEU A 112 12.34 0.19 -9.19
CA LEU A 112 11.41 0.95 -10.02
C LEU A 112 10.56 1.92 -9.19
N THR A 113 10.20 1.55 -7.96
CA THR A 113 9.48 2.44 -7.05
C THR A 113 10.34 3.61 -6.57
N VAL A 114 11.62 3.37 -6.27
CA VAL A 114 12.56 4.45 -5.94
C VAL A 114 12.77 5.36 -7.16
N ALA A 115 12.91 4.78 -8.36
CA ALA A 115 12.99 5.56 -9.61
C ALA A 115 11.74 6.42 -9.83
N PHE A 116 10.54 5.91 -9.57
CA PHE A 116 9.28 6.66 -9.60
C PHE A 116 9.31 7.84 -8.62
N LEU A 117 9.69 7.62 -7.36
CA LEU A 117 9.74 8.69 -6.35
C LEU A 117 10.75 9.78 -6.72
N THR A 118 11.93 9.40 -7.22
CA THR A 118 12.93 10.38 -7.69
C THR A 118 12.44 11.13 -8.93
N GLY A 119 11.78 10.44 -9.85
CA GLY A 119 11.13 11.06 -11.01
C GLY A 119 10.03 12.05 -10.61
N GLN A 120 9.28 11.75 -9.55
CA GLN A 120 8.26 12.67 -9.04
C GLN A 120 8.85 13.93 -8.39
N LEU A 121 9.94 13.78 -7.65
CA LEU A 121 10.68 14.94 -7.12
C LEU A 121 11.26 15.80 -8.25
N TYR A 122 11.74 15.19 -9.32
CA TYR A 122 12.20 15.90 -10.51
C TYR A 122 11.07 16.68 -11.19
N VAL A 123 9.87 16.09 -11.33
CA VAL A 123 8.69 16.79 -11.84
C VAL A 123 8.36 18.01 -10.97
N TRP A 124 8.38 17.87 -9.65
CA TRP A 124 8.14 18.98 -8.74
C TRP A 124 9.14 20.12 -8.95
N GLN A 125 10.42 19.79 -9.07
CA GLN A 125 11.46 20.81 -9.33
C GLN A 125 11.23 21.49 -10.68
N GLN A 126 10.95 20.75 -11.75
CA GLN A 126 10.62 21.29 -13.06
C GLN A 126 9.41 22.25 -13.01
N MET A 127 8.38 21.90 -12.26
CA MET A 127 7.21 22.78 -12.09
C MET A 127 7.54 24.06 -11.34
N VAL A 128 8.37 23.99 -10.29
CA VAL A 128 8.87 25.16 -9.55
C VAL A 128 9.70 26.06 -10.47
N ASP A 129 10.61 25.51 -11.28
CA ASP A 129 11.45 26.26 -12.22
C ASP A 129 10.62 26.98 -13.29
N LEU A 130 9.48 26.40 -13.68
CA LEU A 130 8.51 27.02 -14.60
C LEU A 130 7.59 28.05 -13.92
N GLY A 131 7.73 28.29 -12.62
CA GLY A 131 6.93 29.25 -11.86
C GLY A 131 5.58 28.74 -11.34
N TYR A 132 5.31 27.44 -11.46
CA TYR A 132 4.06 26.82 -10.97
C TYR A 132 4.20 26.44 -9.49
N TYR A 133 4.16 27.42 -8.60
CA TYR A 133 4.20 27.20 -7.16
C TYR A 133 2.84 26.76 -6.61
N ALA A 134 2.83 26.02 -5.51
CA ALA A 134 1.61 25.57 -4.86
C ALA A 134 0.68 26.70 -4.39
N ASN A 135 1.22 27.88 -4.11
CA ASN A 135 0.48 29.05 -3.64
C ASN A 135 0.00 29.98 -4.76
N THR A 136 0.36 29.75 -6.02
CA THR A 136 0.00 30.62 -7.14
C THR A 136 -1.37 30.30 -7.73
N ASN A 137 -1.77 29.04 -7.70
CA ASN A 137 -3.06 28.59 -8.25
C ASN A 137 -3.57 27.36 -7.48
N THR A 138 -4.88 27.26 -7.35
CA THR A 138 -5.55 26.13 -6.69
C THR A 138 -5.25 24.79 -7.39
N ALA A 139 -5.16 24.76 -8.72
CA ALA A 139 -4.79 23.56 -9.47
C ALA A 139 -3.41 23.04 -9.07
N ASN A 140 -2.42 23.95 -8.97
CA ASN A 140 -1.07 23.61 -8.55
C ASN A 140 -1.06 23.06 -7.10
N ALA A 141 -1.80 23.70 -6.19
CA ALA A 141 -1.92 23.22 -4.81
C ALA A 141 -2.43 21.78 -4.72
N PHE A 142 -3.49 21.45 -5.47
CA PHE A 142 -4.02 20.09 -5.52
C PHE A 142 -3.05 19.10 -6.14
N PHE A 143 -2.35 19.46 -7.20
CA PHE A 143 -1.33 18.60 -7.80
C PHE A 143 -0.25 18.24 -6.79
N TYR A 144 0.36 19.23 -6.12
CA TYR A 144 1.38 18.96 -5.11
C TYR A 144 0.82 18.16 -3.93
N LEU A 145 -0.37 18.47 -3.47
CA LEU A 145 -1.00 17.81 -2.33
C LEU A 145 -1.30 16.33 -2.64
N LEU A 146 -1.96 16.04 -3.77
CA LEU A 146 -2.32 14.67 -4.17
C LEU A 146 -1.08 13.82 -4.41
N THR A 147 -0.09 14.36 -5.14
CA THR A 147 1.15 13.63 -5.42
C THR A 147 2.01 13.46 -4.18
N ALA A 148 2.02 14.43 -3.24
CA ALA A 148 2.72 14.29 -1.95
C ALA A 148 2.11 13.20 -1.07
N ILE A 149 0.78 13.19 -0.93
CA ILE A 149 0.08 12.17 -0.15
C ILE A 149 0.26 10.78 -0.79
N HIS A 150 0.18 10.69 -2.12
CA HIS A 150 0.48 9.44 -2.83
C HIS A 150 1.93 8.99 -2.57
N GLY A 151 2.90 9.89 -2.68
CA GLY A 151 4.31 9.62 -2.38
C GLY A 151 4.54 9.17 -0.93
N LEU A 152 3.82 9.75 0.04
CA LEU A 152 3.87 9.34 1.45
C LEU A 152 3.36 7.91 1.63
N HIS A 153 2.25 7.55 0.99
CA HIS A 153 1.71 6.18 1.01
C HIS A 153 2.69 5.20 0.34
N MET A 154 3.31 5.61 -0.77
CA MET A 154 4.34 4.83 -1.45
C MET A 154 5.57 4.59 -0.54
N ALA A 155 6.03 5.62 0.17
CA ALA A 155 7.13 5.51 1.13
C ALA A 155 6.76 4.55 2.28
N GLY A 156 5.52 4.62 2.79
CA GLY A 156 5.00 3.65 3.77
C GLY A 156 5.00 2.21 3.23
N GLY A 157 4.60 2.02 1.98
CA GLY A 157 4.69 0.74 1.27
C GLY A 157 6.13 0.22 1.16
N LEU A 158 7.10 1.10 0.87
CA LEU A 158 8.53 0.74 0.83
C LEU A 158 9.05 0.26 2.18
N VAL A 159 8.55 0.76 3.31
CA VAL A 159 8.90 0.24 4.64
C VAL A 159 8.41 -1.20 4.81
N ALA A 160 7.19 -1.51 4.40
CA ALA A 160 6.65 -2.87 4.44
C ALA A 160 7.42 -3.80 3.47
N TRP A 161 7.69 -3.31 2.27
CA TRP A 161 8.50 -4.00 1.27
C TRP A 161 9.91 -4.30 1.80
N TRP A 162 10.59 -3.32 2.42
CA TRP A 162 11.91 -3.48 2.99
C TRP A 162 11.97 -4.56 4.08
N ARG A 163 10.91 -4.64 4.90
CA ARG A 163 10.80 -5.69 5.91
C ARG A 163 10.72 -7.08 5.27
N SER A 164 9.94 -7.24 4.20
CA SER A 164 9.82 -8.50 3.44
C SER A 164 11.14 -8.87 2.75
N PHE A 165 11.76 -7.89 2.10
CA PHE A 165 13.05 -8.01 1.43
C PHE A 165 14.16 -8.42 2.42
N SER A 166 14.26 -7.74 3.56
CA SER A 166 15.27 -8.02 4.59
C SER A 166 15.11 -9.41 5.21
N ARG A 167 13.86 -9.87 5.38
CA ARG A 167 13.59 -11.24 5.87
C ARG A 167 14.07 -12.28 4.87
N MET A 168 13.75 -12.08 3.61
CA MET A 168 14.21 -12.96 2.52
C MET A 168 15.74 -13.01 2.46
N TRP A 169 16.41 -11.85 2.55
CA TRP A 169 17.86 -11.75 2.51
C TRP A 169 18.55 -12.46 3.68
N ARG A 170 17.87 -12.53 4.83
CA ARG A 170 18.35 -13.26 6.03
C ARG A 170 18.07 -14.77 5.97
N GLY A 171 17.60 -15.30 4.85
CA GLY A 171 17.36 -16.73 4.66
C GLY A 171 16.04 -17.24 5.21
N ALA A 172 15.05 -16.36 5.42
CA ALA A 172 13.69 -16.82 5.76
C ALA A 172 13.11 -17.70 4.66
N SER A 173 12.33 -18.71 5.05
CA SER A 173 11.67 -19.60 4.07
C SER A 173 10.62 -18.82 3.26
N VAL A 174 10.35 -19.30 2.04
CA VAL A 174 9.32 -18.68 1.17
C VAL A 174 7.96 -18.68 1.86
N THR A 175 7.65 -19.74 2.60
CA THR A 175 6.40 -19.89 3.38
C THR A 175 6.24 -18.78 4.43
N ASP A 176 7.33 -18.36 5.10
CA ASP A 176 7.31 -17.33 6.14
C ASP A 176 7.10 -15.91 5.59
N ILE A 177 7.54 -15.66 4.35
CA ILE A 177 7.42 -14.35 3.70
C ILE A 177 6.23 -14.24 2.76
N ARG A 178 5.61 -15.37 2.38
CA ARG A 178 4.52 -15.44 1.41
C ARG A 178 3.38 -14.46 1.70
N LEU A 179 2.89 -14.45 2.95
CA LEU A 179 1.83 -13.53 3.35
C LEU A 179 2.27 -12.06 3.20
N SER A 180 3.48 -11.73 3.61
CA SER A 180 4.01 -10.36 3.49
C SER A 180 4.13 -9.92 2.04
N VAL A 181 4.61 -10.79 1.14
CA VAL A 181 4.69 -10.51 -0.30
C VAL A 181 3.30 -10.33 -0.91
N GLU A 182 2.34 -11.17 -0.52
CA GLU A 182 0.95 -11.07 -0.96
C GLU A 182 0.30 -9.72 -0.56
N LEU A 183 0.50 -9.29 0.69
CA LEU A 183 0.01 -8.02 1.19
C LEU A 183 0.68 -6.84 0.47
N CYS A 184 2.00 -6.87 0.28
CA CYS A 184 2.74 -5.87 -0.47
C CYS A 184 2.23 -5.77 -1.92
N THR A 185 2.02 -6.91 -2.61
CA THR A 185 1.52 -6.93 -3.99
C THR A 185 0.14 -6.29 -4.09
N THR A 186 -0.78 -6.64 -3.18
CA THR A 186 -2.12 -6.03 -3.13
C THR A 186 -2.02 -4.52 -2.95
N TYR A 187 -1.13 -4.08 -2.06
CA TYR A 187 -0.90 -2.66 -1.80
C TYR A 187 -0.32 -1.92 -3.02
N TRP A 188 0.65 -2.51 -3.74
CA TRP A 188 1.23 -1.93 -4.95
C TRP A 188 0.21 -1.72 -6.07
N HIS A 189 -0.63 -2.72 -6.33
CA HIS A 189 -1.70 -2.58 -7.32
C HIS A 189 -2.72 -1.52 -6.92
N TYR A 190 -3.01 -1.42 -5.63
CA TYR A 190 -3.90 -0.37 -5.13
C TYR A 190 -3.27 1.04 -5.32
N LEU A 191 -1.98 1.21 -5.00
CA LEU A 191 -1.30 2.49 -5.21
C LEU A 191 -1.24 2.88 -6.70
N LEU A 192 -1.04 1.90 -7.59
CA LEU A 192 -1.12 2.14 -9.03
C LEU A 192 -2.53 2.61 -9.44
N LEU A 193 -3.58 1.97 -8.90
CA LEU A 193 -4.97 2.37 -9.19
C LEU A 193 -5.28 3.81 -8.73
N ILE A 194 -4.77 4.20 -7.57
CA ILE A 194 -4.93 5.58 -7.06
C ILE A 194 -4.13 6.60 -7.89
N TRP A 195 -3.02 6.18 -8.49
CA TRP A 195 -2.20 7.05 -9.34
C TRP A 195 -2.84 7.36 -10.69
N LEU A 196 -3.56 6.38 -11.30
CA LEU A 196 -4.25 6.50 -12.60
C LEU A 196 -5.53 7.33 -12.51
#